data_af6ce1f0ccb3e44de617be56bd8634b2
#
_entry.id   af6ce1f0ccb3e44de617be56bd8634b2
#
_cell.length_a   1.000
_cell.length_b   1.000
_cell.length_c   1.000
_cell.angle_alpha   90.00
_cell.angle_beta   90.00
_cell.angle_gamma   90.00
#
_symmetry.space_group_name_H-M   'P 1'
#
loop_
_entity.id
_entity.type
_entity.pdbx_description
1 polymer ?
#
loop_
_entity_poly.entity_id
_entity_poly.type
_entity_poly.pdbx_seq_one_letter_code
_entity_poly.pdbx_strand_id
1 'polypeptide(L)'
;TNVEGNKKARQINGLVNQWYLEDLSDNIKRTLRSKHRNGKYTGSFAPYGYLIDPEDKNHLVVDPVASEVVKDIFNMYISGMGYIKIAKELNSRGIASPTEYKKLNGSKYCNSQYSKGALRSRLWTDNTIYRILRREVYTGTLIQGKSENISYKNKKRRYKPESQWIKVQNTHEPIIDMELWNKVLELRRRKGRCDKFSGEMYLLSKKVYCKECKSATWKMSYQLAHGRYNYLRCKTVKIADGKCSNTSSVRLDYLENTIL
;
A
#
# COMPACT_ATOMS: atom_id res chain seq x y z
N THR A 1 13.65 46.31 26.02
CA THR A 1 13.92 46.06 27.45
C THR A 1 13.39 44.69 27.83
N ASN A 2 14.28 43.68 27.84
CA ASN A 2 13.96 42.32 28.31
C ASN A 2 13.94 42.32 29.85
N VAL A 3 12.80 42.60 30.44
CA VAL A 3 12.62 42.49 31.89
C VAL A 3 12.62 40.98 32.23
N GLU A 4 13.40 40.58 33.26
CA GLU A 4 13.52 39.17 33.71
C GLU A 4 12.16 38.51 33.99
N GLY A 5 11.17 39.27 34.48
CA GLY A 5 9.80 38.83 34.66
C GLY A 5 9.13 38.32 33.37
N ASN A 6 9.40 38.93 32.23
CA ASN A 6 8.89 38.48 30.93
C ASN A 6 9.54 37.18 30.43
N LYS A 7 10.75 36.87 30.89
CA LYS A 7 11.43 35.60 30.56
C LYS A 7 10.79 34.42 31.29
N LYS A 8 10.55 34.57 32.60
CA LYS A 8 9.88 33.52 33.41
C LYS A 8 8.45 33.27 32.94
N ALA A 9 7.68 34.32 32.66
CA ALA A 9 6.32 34.19 32.14
C ALA A 9 6.29 33.44 30.79
N ARG A 10 7.23 33.75 29.88
CA ARG A 10 7.35 33.00 28.60
C ARG A 10 7.72 31.53 28.80
N GLN A 11 8.58 31.21 29.76
CA GLN A 11 8.94 29.83 30.10
C GLN A 11 7.74 29.05 30.66
N ILE A 12 6.99 29.67 31.59
CA ILE A 12 5.77 29.06 32.15
C ILE A 12 4.74 28.83 31.05
N ASN A 13 4.46 29.83 30.21
CA ASN A 13 3.54 29.68 29.09
C ASN A 13 3.99 28.59 28.11
N GLY A 14 5.29 28.45 27.87
CA GLY A 14 5.86 27.38 27.06
C GLY A 14 5.60 25.97 27.63
N LEU A 15 5.76 25.82 28.97
CA LEU A 15 5.47 24.56 29.67
C LEU A 15 3.97 24.23 29.63
N VAL A 16 3.11 25.21 29.92
CA VAL A 16 1.64 25.01 29.85
C VAL A 16 1.21 24.59 28.45
N ASN A 17 1.70 25.26 27.42
CA ASN A 17 1.42 24.87 26.04
C ASN A 17 1.93 23.44 25.70
N GLN A 18 3.09 23.07 26.25
CA GLN A 18 3.60 21.69 26.05
C GLN A 18 2.68 20.66 26.69
N TRP A 19 2.28 20.87 27.96
CA TRP A 19 1.34 19.97 28.66
C TRP A 19 0.00 19.88 27.94
N TYR A 20 -0.55 20.99 27.49
CA TYR A 20 -1.78 20.99 26.69
C TYR A 20 -1.67 20.13 25.43
N LEU A 21 -0.54 20.21 24.70
CA LEU A 21 -0.30 19.40 23.50
C LEU A 21 -0.12 17.92 23.84
N GLU A 22 0.47 17.59 24.98
CA GLU A 22 0.61 16.21 25.47
C GLU A 22 -0.77 15.63 25.81
N ASP A 23 -1.57 16.33 26.57
CA ASP A 23 -2.93 15.91 26.93
C ASP A 23 -3.82 15.76 25.69
N LEU A 24 -3.76 16.70 24.76
CA LEU A 24 -4.48 16.62 23.49
C LEU A 24 -4.08 15.38 22.69
N SER A 25 -2.78 15.11 22.60
CA SER A 25 -2.26 13.91 21.92
C SER A 25 -2.79 12.62 22.57
N ASP A 26 -2.82 12.56 23.89
CA ASP A 26 -3.29 11.37 24.61
C ASP A 26 -4.80 11.20 24.51
N ASN A 27 -5.56 12.28 24.54
CA ASN A 27 -7.01 12.25 24.30
C ASN A 27 -7.33 11.75 22.89
N ILE A 28 -6.60 12.20 21.86
CA ILE A 28 -6.75 11.68 20.49
C ILE A 28 -6.44 10.18 20.43
N LYS A 29 -5.36 9.72 21.07
CA LYS A 29 -5.00 8.30 21.11
C LYS A 29 -6.06 7.46 21.81
N ARG A 30 -6.61 7.94 22.95
CA ARG A 30 -7.68 7.26 23.70
C ARG A 30 -8.94 7.15 22.83
N THR A 31 -9.36 8.23 22.20
CA THR A 31 -10.53 8.27 21.31
C THR A 31 -10.37 7.31 20.11
N LEU A 32 -9.20 7.30 19.47
CA LEU A 32 -8.92 6.37 18.38
C LEU A 32 -8.92 4.91 18.85
N ARG A 33 -8.34 4.61 20.01
CA ARG A 33 -8.39 3.24 20.59
C ARG A 33 -9.81 2.81 20.91
N SER A 34 -10.63 3.70 21.46
CA SER A 34 -12.05 3.44 21.71
C SER A 34 -12.81 3.13 20.41
N LYS A 35 -12.62 3.98 19.37
CA LYS A 35 -13.23 3.72 18.06
C LYS A 35 -12.79 2.38 17.48
N HIS A 36 -11.51 2.03 17.56
CA HIS A 36 -11.01 0.75 17.07
C HIS A 36 -11.60 -0.45 17.79
N ARG A 37 -11.76 -0.38 19.14
CA ARG A 37 -12.38 -1.44 19.94
C ARG A 37 -13.87 -1.62 19.63
N ASN A 38 -14.54 -0.53 19.28
CA ASN A 38 -15.95 -0.54 18.88
C ASN A 38 -16.15 -0.90 17.40
N GLY A 39 -15.13 -1.39 16.71
CA GLY A 39 -15.22 -1.78 15.30
C GLY A 39 -15.45 -0.63 14.33
N LYS A 40 -15.25 0.63 14.75
CA LYS A 40 -15.43 1.80 13.89
C LYS A 40 -14.24 1.99 12.95
N TYR A 41 -14.52 2.11 11.67
CA TYR A 41 -13.48 2.38 10.67
C TYR A 41 -12.93 3.80 10.81
N THR A 42 -11.60 3.93 10.88
CA THR A 42 -10.93 5.25 11.07
C THR A 42 -10.00 5.63 9.91
N GLY A 43 -10.02 4.86 8.83
CA GLY A 43 -9.20 5.16 7.66
C GLY A 43 -9.76 6.31 6.83
N SER A 44 -8.88 7.12 6.25
CA SER A 44 -9.28 8.24 5.38
C SER A 44 -9.90 7.80 4.06
N PHE A 45 -9.62 6.59 3.60
CA PHE A 45 -10.12 6.03 2.34
C PHE A 45 -10.51 4.58 2.54
N ALA A 46 -11.69 4.19 2.06
CA ALA A 46 -12.12 2.80 2.09
C ALA A 46 -11.15 1.88 1.34
N PRO A 47 -11.00 0.61 1.77
CA PRO A 47 -10.36 -0.43 0.98
C PRO A 47 -11.08 -0.60 -0.37
N TYR A 48 -10.38 -1.06 -1.40
CA TYR A 48 -11.01 -1.38 -2.70
C TYR A 48 -12.03 -2.49 -2.49
N GLY A 49 -13.22 -2.37 -3.05
CA GLY A 49 -14.37 -3.25 -2.80
C GLY A 49 -15.35 -2.70 -1.76
N TYR A 50 -14.97 -1.63 -1.05
CA TYR A 50 -15.83 -0.95 -0.07
C TYR A 50 -15.88 0.55 -0.32
N LEU A 51 -16.97 1.15 0.12
CA LEU A 51 -17.17 2.60 0.25
C LEU A 51 -17.31 2.96 1.73
N ILE A 52 -17.08 4.23 2.04
CA ILE A 52 -17.43 4.78 3.35
C ILE A 52 -18.92 5.13 3.30
N ASP A 53 -19.66 4.71 4.32
CA ASP A 53 -21.09 5.01 4.43
C ASP A 53 -21.30 6.54 4.48
N PRO A 54 -22.19 7.09 3.64
CA PRO A 54 -22.51 8.52 3.67
C PRO A 54 -23.09 8.98 5.00
N GLU A 55 -23.85 8.12 5.69
CA GLU A 55 -24.51 8.43 6.97
C GLU A 55 -23.58 8.22 8.16
N ASP A 56 -22.81 7.13 8.19
CA ASP A 56 -21.77 6.87 9.21
C ASP A 56 -20.39 6.75 8.61
N LYS A 57 -19.62 7.83 8.68
CA LYS A 57 -18.21 7.88 8.19
C LYS A 57 -17.29 6.84 8.84
N ASN A 58 -17.74 6.15 9.87
CA ASN A 58 -16.98 5.10 10.55
C ASN A 58 -17.46 3.69 10.17
N HIS A 59 -18.37 3.55 9.23
CA HIS A 59 -18.86 2.28 8.70
C HIS A 59 -18.41 2.05 7.25
N LEU A 60 -18.25 0.78 6.84
CA LEU A 60 -17.91 0.37 5.47
C LEU A 60 -19.12 -0.31 4.85
N VAL A 61 -19.47 0.12 3.63
CA VAL A 61 -20.53 -0.48 2.81
C VAL A 61 -19.90 -1.12 1.58
N VAL A 62 -20.45 -2.23 1.11
CA VAL A 62 -19.94 -2.94 -0.08
C VAL A 62 -20.18 -2.08 -1.33
N ASP A 63 -19.11 -1.93 -2.12
CA ASP A 63 -19.19 -1.33 -3.46
C ASP A 63 -19.58 -2.43 -4.45
N PRO A 64 -20.75 -2.35 -5.11
CA PRO A 64 -21.24 -3.43 -5.97
C PRO A 64 -20.31 -3.74 -7.14
N VAL A 65 -19.66 -2.73 -7.72
CA VAL A 65 -18.76 -2.90 -8.87
C VAL A 65 -17.39 -3.41 -8.43
N ALA A 66 -16.79 -2.76 -7.44
CA ALA A 66 -15.44 -3.11 -7.01
C ALA A 66 -15.40 -4.42 -6.22
N SER A 67 -16.49 -4.83 -5.55
CA SER A 67 -16.57 -6.09 -4.83
C SER A 67 -16.50 -7.31 -5.74
N GLU A 68 -17.15 -7.26 -6.91
CA GLU A 68 -17.06 -8.33 -7.91
C GLU A 68 -15.62 -8.56 -8.38
N VAL A 69 -14.88 -7.47 -8.61
CA VAL A 69 -13.45 -7.58 -8.98
C VAL A 69 -12.63 -8.21 -7.84
N VAL A 70 -12.96 -7.91 -6.58
CA VAL A 70 -12.31 -8.56 -5.44
C VAL A 70 -12.60 -10.06 -5.43
N LYS A 71 -13.86 -10.48 -5.62
CA LYS A 71 -14.24 -11.90 -5.72
C LYS A 71 -13.48 -12.59 -6.85
N ASP A 72 -13.39 -11.97 -8.02
CA ASP A 72 -12.63 -12.47 -9.16
C ASP A 72 -11.15 -12.69 -8.83
N ILE A 73 -10.51 -11.75 -8.13
CA ILE A 73 -9.12 -11.88 -7.70
C ILE A 73 -8.92 -13.10 -6.80
N PHE A 74 -9.82 -13.32 -5.85
CA PHE A 74 -9.76 -14.48 -4.96
C PHE A 74 -9.96 -15.79 -5.72
N ASN A 75 -10.93 -15.86 -6.62
CA ASN A 75 -11.20 -17.02 -7.46
C ASN A 75 -10.04 -17.36 -8.41
N MET A 76 -9.49 -16.36 -9.10
CA MET A 76 -8.29 -16.53 -9.93
C MET A 76 -7.09 -17.03 -9.12
N TYR A 77 -6.92 -16.59 -7.87
CA TYR A 77 -5.83 -17.06 -7.04
C TYR A 77 -6.02 -18.53 -6.62
N ILE A 78 -7.25 -18.95 -6.30
CA ILE A 78 -7.60 -20.34 -5.96
C ILE A 78 -7.43 -21.25 -7.17
N SER A 79 -7.75 -20.78 -8.38
CA SER A 79 -7.51 -21.53 -9.63
C SER A 79 -6.02 -21.71 -9.97
N GLY A 80 -5.12 -21.20 -9.12
CA GLY A 80 -3.67 -21.39 -9.23
C GLY A 80 -2.91 -20.26 -9.89
N MET A 81 -3.56 -19.18 -10.32
CA MET A 81 -2.88 -18.04 -10.91
C MET A 81 -1.97 -17.33 -9.90
N GLY A 82 -0.76 -16.95 -10.33
CA GLY A 82 0.14 -16.11 -9.53
C GLY A 82 -0.24 -14.63 -9.60
N TYR A 83 0.22 -13.84 -8.63
CA TYR A 83 -0.10 -12.40 -8.51
C TYR A 83 0.14 -11.61 -9.79
N ILE A 84 1.24 -11.90 -10.52
CA ILE A 84 1.58 -11.23 -11.79
C ILE A 84 0.57 -11.59 -12.88
N LYS A 85 0.16 -12.86 -12.99
CA LYS A 85 -0.81 -13.31 -13.99
C LYS A 85 -2.18 -12.67 -13.75
N ILE A 86 -2.63 -12.62 -12.49
CA ILE A 86 -3.87 -11.95 -12.10
C ILE A 86 -3.82 -10.46 -12.45
N ALA A 87 -2.72 -9.77 -12.13
CA ALA A 87 -2.57 -8.35 -12.47
C ALA A 87 -2.60 -8.12 -13.99
N LYS A 88 -1.96 -8.97 -14.79
CA LYS A 88 -2.01 -8.91 -16.26
C LYS A 88 -3.42 -9.11 -16.79
N GLU A 89 -4.13 -10.10 -16.28
CA GLU A 89 -5.49 -10.43 -16.66
C GLU A 89 -6.45 -9.25 -16.40
N LEU A 90 -6.38 -8.63 -15.21
CA LEU A 90 -7.20 -7.45 -14.90
C LEU A 90 -6.84 -6.24 -15.79
N ASN A 91 -5.56 -6.07 -16.12
CA ASN A 91 -5.12 -5.02 -17.03
C ASN A 91 -5.56 -5.27 -18.48
N SER A 92 -5.57 -6.52 -18.95
CA SER A 92 -6.03 -6.88 -20.29
C SER A 92 -7.55 -6.68 -20.45
N ARG A 93 -8.31 -6.95 -19.38
CA ARG A 93 -9.76 -6.66 -19.32
C ARG A 93 -10.08 -5.17 -19.21
N GLY A 94 -9.08 -4.31 -19.06
CA GLY A 94 -9.28 -2.86 -18.91
C GLY A 94 -9.89 -2.44 -17.56
N ILE A 95 -9.88 -3.32 -16.55
CA ILE A 95 -10.44 -3.04 -15.24
C ILE A 95 -9.57 -2.00 -14.52
N ALA A 96 -10.19 -0.92 -14.05
CA ALA A 96 -9.48 0.16 -13.37
C ALA A 96 -8.82 -0.32 -12.08
N SER A 97 -7.54 0.02 -11.88
CA SER A 97 -6.84 -0.28 -10.63
C SER A 97 -7.45 0.50 -9.45
N PRO A 98 -7.21 0.11 -8.19
CA PRO A 98 -7.77 0.83 -7.04
C PRO A 98 -7.46 2.33 -7.01
N THR A 99 -6.31 2.75 -7.53
CA THR A 99 -5.96 4.18 -7.64
C THR A 99 -6.75 4.87 -8.73
N GLU A 100 -6.84 4.26 -9.90
CA GLU A 100 -7.60 4.79 -11.04
C GLU A 100 -9.10 4.82 -10.72
N TYR A 101 -9.65 3.75 -10.16
CA TYR A 101 -11.05 3.67 -9.73
C TYR A 101 -11.44 4.78 -8.77
N LYS A 102 -10.61 5.06 -7.76
CA LYS A 102 -10.85 6.17 -6.83
C LYS A 102 -10.86 7.52 -7.53
N LYS A 103 -10.03 7.70 -8.55
CA LYS A 103 -10.00 8.95 -9.34
C LYS A 103 -11.23 9.09 -10.21
N LEU A 104 -11.65 8.03 -10.89
CA LEU A 104 -12.87 8.02 -11.70
C LEU A 104 -14.10 8.37 -10.83
N ASN A 105 -14.13 7.93 -9.58
CA ASN A 105 -15.19 8.25 -8.62
C ASN A 105 -14.97 9.60 -7.89
N GLY A 106 -14.18 10.51 -8.45
CA GLY A 106 -14.04 11.89 -7.93
C GLY A 106 -13.22 12.01 -6.63
N SER A 107 -12.54 10.94 -6.17
CA SER A 107 -11.75 11.00 -4.95
C SER A 107 -10.55 11.94 -5.08
N LYS A 108 -10.31 12.74 -4.04
CA LYS A 108 -9.09 13.58 -3.90
C LYS A 108 -7.82 12.78 -3.66
N TYR A 109 -7.91 11.43 -3.58
CA TYR A 109 -6.75 10.56 -3.40
C TYR A 109 -5.78 10.71 -4.56
N CYS A 110 -4.54 11.04 -4.26
CA CYS A 110 -3.46 11.09 -5.22
C CYS A 110 -2.16 10.58 -4.60
N ASN A 111 -1.45 9.71 -5.30
CA ASN A 111 -0.10 9.34 -4.93
C ASN A 111 0.91 10.12 -5.80
N SER A 112 2.14 10.26 -5.30
CA SER A 112 3.17 11.02 -6.00
C SER A 112 3.51 10.50 -7.41
N GLN A 113 3.39 9.19 -7.63
CA GLN A 113 3.64 8.60 -8.96
C GLN A 113 2.47 8.85 -9.91
N TYR A 114 1.24 8.83 -9.42
CA TYR A 114 0.06 9.17 -10.21
C TYR A 114 0.11 10.63 -10.67
N SER A 115 0.48 11.54 -9.78
CA SER A 115 0.65 12.97 -10.09
C SER A 115 1.73 13.22 -11.14
N LYS A 116 2.77 12.38 -11.18
CA LYS A 116 3.83 12.43 -12.19
C LYS A 116 3.45 11.78 -13.53
N GLY A 117 2.20 11.33 -13.68
CA GLY A 117 1.69 10.72 -14.90
C GLY A 117 2.28 9.34 -15.22
N ALA A 118 2.86 8.65 -14.24
CA ALA A 118 3.42 7.32 -14.44
C ALA A 118 2.31 6.30 -14.74
N LEU A 119 2.30 5.71 -15.93
CA LEU A 119 1.29 4.73 -16.39
C LEU A 119 1.13 3.58 -15.40
N ARG A 120 2.23 3.08 -14.82
CA ARG A 120 2.20 1.99 -13.85
C ARG A 120 1.32 2.27 -12.63
N SER A 121 1.16 3.52 -12.21
CA SER A 121 0.32 3.88 -11.08
C SER A 121 -1.18 3.73 -11.35
N ARG A 122 -1.57 3.65 -12.64
CA ARG A 122 -2.94 3.44 -13.11
C ARG A 122 -3.27 1.97 -13.34
N LEU A 123 -2.24 1.10 -13.38
CA LEU A 123 -2.38 -0.32 -13.67
C LEU A 123 -2.40 -1.18 -12.40
N TRP A 124 -3.03 -2.35 -12.53
CA TRP A 124 -2.89 -3.40 -11.54
C TRP A 124 -1.45 -3.89 -11.46
N THR A 125 -0.98 -4.11 -10.25
CA THR A 125 0.37 -4.62 -9.99
C THR A 125 0.30 -5.85 -9.10
N ASP A 126 1.32 -6.70 -9.20
CA ASP A 126 1.53 -7.85 -8.33
C ASP A 126 1.41 -7.49 -6.83
N ASN A 127 1.96 -6.33 -6.44
CA ASN A 127 1.90 -5.84 -5.07
C ASN A 127 0.46 -5.44 -4.65
N THR A 128 -0.35 -4.92 -5.57
CA THR A 128 -1.75 -4.61 -5.29
C THR A 128 -2.54 -5.87 -5.03
N ILE A 129 -2.40 -6.90 -5.89
CA ILE A 129 -3.01 -8.21 -5.71
C ILE A 129 -2.55 -8.87 -4.41
N TYR A 130 -1.23 -8.88 -4.16
CA TYR A 130 -0.66 -9.39 -2.91
C TYR A 130 -1.29 -8.76 -1.67
N ARG A 131 -1.50 -7.43 -1.67
CA ARG A 131 -2.12 -6.71 -0.55
C ARG A 131 -3.60 -7.04 -0.39
N ILE A 132 -4.36 -7.16 -1.47
CA ILE A 132 -5.78 -7.53 -1.44
C ILE A 132 -5.93 -8.91 -0.81
N LEU A 133 -5.22 -9.92 -1.30
CA LEU A 133 -5.27 -11.29 -0.80
C LEU A 133 -4.78 -11.48 0.65
N ARG A 134 -4.30 -10.42 1.32
CA ARG A 134 -3.81 -10.44 2.70
C ARG A 134 -4.65 -9.63 3.68
N ARG A 135 -5.69 -8.95 3.22
CA ARG A 135 -6.49 -8.09 4.07
C ARG A 135 -7.72 -8.83 4.57
N GLU A 136 -7.78 -9.07 5.87
CA GLU A 136 -8.94 -9.69 6.53
C GLU A 136 -10.20 -8.81 6.46
N VAL A 137 -10.09 -7.55 6.05
CA VAL A 137 -11.26 -6.68 5.88
C VAL A 137 -12.31 -7.28 4.95
N TYR A 138 -11.92 -8.08 3.98
CA TYR A 138 -12.85 -8.71 3.05
C TYR A 138 -13.73 -9.80 3.68
N THR A 139 -13.41 -10.25 4.91
CA THR A 139 -14.20 -11.22 5.68
C THR A 139 -15.07 -10.55 6.76
N GLY A 140 -15.30 -9.23 6.67
CA GLY A 140 -16.04 -8.48 7.68
C GLY A 140 -15.24 -8.16 8.95
N THR A 141 -13.93 -8.42 8.97
CA THR A 141 -13.06 -8.23 10.13
C THR A 141 -12.19 -6.99 9.97
N LEU A 142 -12.29 -6.03 10.88
CA LEU A 142 -11.40 -4.89 10.94
C LEU A 142 -10.18 -5.17 11.83
N ILE A 143 -9.00 -4.90 11.30
CA ILE A 143 -7.73 -4.91 12.05
C ILE A 143 -7.13 -3.53 12.01
N GLN A 144 -7.14 -2.86 13.14
CA GLN A 144 -6.70 -1.47 13.28
C GLN A 144 -5.64 -1.33 14.39
N GLY A 145 -5.07 -0.13 14.54
CA GLY A 145 -4.07 0.12 15.56
C GLY A 145 -2.71 -0.52 15.31
N LYS A 146 -2.40 -0.89 14.05
CA LYS A 146 -1.13 -1.54 13.64
C LYS A 146 0.12 -0.68 13.84
N SER A 147 -0.04 0.62 13.90
CA SER A 147 1.07 1.57 14.10
C SER A 147 0.61 2.78 14.90
N GLU A 148 1.56 3.45 15.52
CA GLU A 148 1.35 4.71 16.22
C GLU A 148 2.51 5.67 15.97
N ASN A 149 2.30 6.95 16.15
CA ASN A 149 3.38 7.93 16.17
C ASN A 149 4.16 7.81 17.50
N ILE A 150 5.48 7.96 17.46
CA ILE A 150 6.34 7.85 18.65
C ILE A 150 5.91 8.87 19.69
N SER A 151 5.73 10.14 19.29
CA SER A 151 5.24 11.21 20.14
C SER A 151 4.55 12.30 19.32
N TYR A 152 3.93 13.28 19.96
CA TYR A 152 3.37 14.44 19.26
C TYR A 152 4.45 15.30 18.59
N LYS A 153 5.66 15.33 19.12
CA LYS A 153 6.83 16.02 18.56
C LYS A 153 7.47 15.21 17.42
N ASN A 154 7.53 13.87 17.57
CA ASN A 154 8.14 12.98 16.60
C ASN A 154 7.07 12.19 15.83
N LYS A 155 6.78 12.63 14.61
CA LYS A 155 5.77 12.01 13.73
C LYS A 155 6.22 10.69 13.07
N LYS A 156 7.42 10.17 13.39
CA LYS A 156 7.86 8.85 12.91
C LYS A 156 6.91 7.77 13.42
N ARG A 157 6.51 6.87 12.52
CA ARG A 157 5.63 5.74 12.85
C ARG A 157 6.41 4.58 13.41
N ARG A 158 5.94 4.03 14.54
CA ARG A 158 6.37 2.77 15.11
C ARG A 158 5.28 1.72 14.84
N TYR A 159 5.66 0.59 14.23
CA TYR A 159 4.76 -0.53 14.05
C TYR A 159 4.66 -1.34 15.33
N LYS A 160 3.45 -1.79 15.65
CA LYS A 160 3.17 -2.63 16.81
C LYS A 160 3.23 -4.11 16.42
N PRO A 161 3.62 -4.99 17.36
CA PRO A 161 3.49 -6.43 17.16
C PRO A 161 2.01 -6.82 16.99
N GLU A 162 1.74 -7.94 16.33
CA GLU A 162 0.37 -8.39 16.04
C GLU A 162 -0.48 -8.60 17.29
N SER A 163 0.15 -8.97 18.41
CA SER A 163 -0.52 -9.11 19.72
C SER A 163 -1.16 -7.82 20.25
N GLN A 164 -0.72 -6.68 19.78
CA GLN A 164 -1.25 -5.35 20.17
C GLN A 164 -2.23 -4.78 19.15
N TRP A 165 -2.49 -5.48 18.04
CA TRP A 165 -3.48 -5.04 17.08
C TRP A 165 -4.90 -5.22 17.61
N ILE A 166 -5.77 -4.29 17.28
CA ILE A 166 -7.19 -4.39 17.65
C ILE A 166 -7.91 -5.04 16.48
N LYS A 167 -8.44 -6.25 16.72
CA LYS A 167 -9.16 -7.04 15.75
C LYS A 167 -10.61 -7.15 16.21
N VAL A 168 -11.56 -6.69 15.39
CA VAL A 168 -13.00 -6.76 15.65
C VAL A 168 -13.67 -7.43 14.46
N GLN A 169 -14.44 -8.48 14.73
CA GLN A 169 -15.18 -9.25 13.73
C GLN A 169 -16.58 -8.65 13.50
N ASN A 170 -17.18 -8.99 12.36
CA ASN A 170 -18.55 -8.63 12.00
C ASN A 170 -18.83 -7.12 12.09
N THR A 171 -17.88 -6.30 11.64
CA THR A 171 -18.02 -4.85 11.65
C THR A 171 -18.70 -4.30 10.41
N HIS A 172 -18.75 -5.07 9.34
CA HIS A 172 -19.33 -4.71 8.04
C HIS A 172 -19.62 -5.98 7.23
N GLU A 173 -20.39 -5.85 6.18
CA GLU A 173 -20.74 -6.96 5.29
C GLU A 173 -19.49 -7.56 4.62
N PRO A 174 -19.28 -8.90 4.70
CA PRO A 174 -18.14 -9.55 4.07
C PRO A 174 -18.34 -9.67 2.54
N ILE A 175 -17.28 -9.42 1.77
CA ILE A 175 -17.23 -9.68 0.32
C ILE A 175 -16.84 -11.13 0.07
N ILE A 176 -16.02 -11.71 0.95
CA ILE A 176 -15.44 -13.05 0.83
C ILE A 176 -15.82 -13.88 2.03
N ASP A 177 -16.31 -15.10 1.77
CA ASP A 177 -16.66 -16.07 2.81
C ASP A 177 -15.40 -16.59 3.52
N MET A 178 -15.58 -16.97 4.79
CA MET A 178 -14.47 -17.50 5.61
C MET A 178 -13.87 -18.78 5.03
N GLU A 179 -14.67 -19.61 4.36
CA GLU A 179 -14.19 -20.84 3.72
C GLU A 179 -13.20 -20.51 2.60
N LEU A 180 -13.59 -19.59 1.70
CA LEU A 180 -12.76 -19.14 0.58
C LEU A 180 -11.49 -18.43 1.10
N TRP A 181 -11.61 -17.64 2.14
CA TRP A 181 -10.47 -17.01 2.81
C TRP A 181 -9.46 -18.04 3.35
N ASN A 182 -9.95 -19.08 4.04
CA ASN A 182 -9.10 -20.12 4.59
C ASN A 182 -8.37 -20.93 3.49
N LYS A 183 -9.05 -21.22 2.38
CA LYS A 183 -8.40 -21.84 1.20
C LYS A 183 -7.25 -20.96 0.67
N VAL A 184 -7.44 -19.65 0.59
CA VAL A 184 -6.38 -18.72 0.16
C VAL A 184 -5.24 -18.68 1.16
N LEU A 185 -5.51 -18.70 2.48
CA LEU A 185 -4.47 -18.76 3.52
C LEU A 185 -3.61 -20.02 3.39
N GLU A 186 -4.24 -21.17 3.17
CA GLU A 186 -3.54 -22.45 3.00
C GLU A 186 -2.64 -22.43 1.74
N LEU A 187 -3.18 -22.00 0.60
CA LEU A 187 -2.40 -21.87 -0.64
C LEU A 187 -1.20 -20.93 -0.49
N ARG A 188 -1.35 -19.84 0.30
CA ARG A 188 -0.26 -18.92 0.59
C ARG A 188 0.83 -19.56 1.46
N ARG A 189 0.45 -20.38 2.45
CA ARG A 189 1.41 -21.11 3.29
C ARG A 189 2.23 -22.10 2.46
N ARG A 190 1.59 -22.81 1.53
CA ARG A 190 2.26 -23.75 0.62
C ARG A 190 3.24 -23.06 -0.34
N LYS A 191 2.89 -21.86 -0.84
CA LYS A 191 3.74 -21.06 -1.75
C LYS A 191 4.81 -20.22 -1.02
N GLY A 192 4.92 -20.30 0.28
CA GLY A 192 5.73 -19.42 1.14
C GLY A 192 7.23 -19.68 1.16
N ARG A 193 7.87 -20.03 0.03
CA ARG A 193 9.32 -19.83 -0.14
C ARG A 193 9.52 -18.48 -0.81
N CYS A 194 9.66 -17.43 0.00
CA CYS A 194 10.27 -16.21 -0.46
C CYS A 194 11.74 -16.48 -0.76
N ASP A 195 12.12 -16.37 -2.02
CA ASP A 195 13.52 -16.17 -2.36
C ASP A 195 14.01 -15.00 -1.52
N LYS A 196 15.06 -15.25 -0.72
CA LYS A 196 15.72 -14.21 0.05
C LYS A 196 16.19 -13.16 -0.96
N PHE A 197 15.54 -12.03 -0.95
CA PHE A 197 15.95 -10.86 -1.73
C PHE A 197 17.32 -10.44 -1.18
N SER A 198 18.38 -10.73 -1.92
CA SER A 198 19.69 -10.15 -1.65
C SER A 198 19.56 -8.64 -1.85
N GLY A 199 19.48 -7.90 -0.75
CA GLY A 199 19.17 -6.49 -0.73
C GLY A 199 20.30 -5.56 -1.13
N GLU A 200 21.17 -5.94 -2.07
CA GLU A 200 22.17 -5.05 -2.63
C GLU A 200 21.50 -3.91 -3.42
N MET A 201 21.58 -2.74 -2.87
CA MET A 201 21.15 -1.52 -3.57
C MET A 201 22.23 -1.15 -4.57
N TYR A 202 21.93 -1.25 -5.86
CA TYR A 202 22.80 -0.71 -6.91
C TYR A 202 22.68 0.83 -6.99
N LEU A 203 23.74 1.48 -7.45
CA LEU A 203 23.91 2.94 -7.46
C LEU A 203 22.72 3.68 -8.11
N LEU A 204 22.23 3.17 -9.24
CA LEU A 204 21.12 3.73 -10.00
C LEU A 204 19.73 3.28 -9.52
N SER A 205 19.63 2.64 -8.34
CA SER A 205 18.36 2.17 -7.80
C SER A 205 17.36 3.32 -7.66
N LYS A 206 16.16 3.14 -8.23
CA LYS A 206 15.06 4.13 -8.24
C LYS A 206 15.35 5.44 -8.97
N LYS A 207 16.48 5.57 -9.63
CA LYS A 207 16.86 6.78 -10.39
C LYS A 207 16.56 6.68 -11.88
N VAL A 208 16.47 5.47 -12.43
CA VAL A 208 16.25 5.22 -13.86
C VAL A 208 14.77 4.97 -14.14
N TYR A 209 14.22 5.70 -15.10
CA TYR A 209 12.81 5.65 -15.51
C TYR A 209 12.68 5.38 -17.01
N CYS A 210 11.62 4.70 -17.40
CA CYS A 210 11.29 4.51 -18.80
C CYS A 210 10.86 5.84 -19.44
N LYS A 211 11.45 6.20 -20.58
CA LYS A 211 11.14 7.44 -21.32
C LYS A 211 9.68 7.48 -21.78
N GLU A 212 9.17 6.36 -22.26
CA GLU A 212 7.81 6.27 -22.83
C GLU A 212 6.71 6.30 -21.76
N CYS A 213 6.76 5.36 -20.80
CA CYS A 213 5.69 5.24 -19.80
C CYS A 213 6.02 5.91 -18.45
N LYS A 214 7.15 6.58 -18.33
CA LYS A 214 7.66 7.27 -17.12
C LYS A 214 7.67 6.40 -15.84
N SER A 215 7.54 5.09 -15.99
CA SER A 215 7.59 4.16 -14.87
C SER A 215 9.04 3.81 -14.52
N ALA A 216 9.29 3.54 -13.23
CA ALA A 216 10.60 3.12 -12.77
C ALA A 216 11.03 1.79 -13.43
N THR A 217 12.29 1.62 -13.65
CA THR A 217 12.90 0.36 -14.12
C THR A 217 13.08 -0.62 -12.96
N TRP A 218 13.33 -1.88 -13.27
CA TRP A 218 13.67 -2.92 -12.32
C TRP A 218 14.91 -3.70 -12.78
N LYS A 219 15.69 -4.18 -11.81
CA LYS A 219 16.89 -4.99 -12.05
C LYS A 219 16.49 -6.43 -12.35
N MET A 220 17.00 -6.98 -13.45
CA MET A 220 16.93 -8.38 -13.80
C MET A 220 18.35 -8.94 -13.85
N SER A 221 18.56 -10.11 -13.28
CA SER A 221 19.84 -10.81 -13.36
C SER A 221 19.71 -12.01 -14.27
N TYR A 222 20.60 -12.12 -15.24
CA TYR A 222 20.70 -13.27 -16.13
C TYR A 222 22.06 -13.93 -15.94
N GLN A 223 22.06 -15.27 -15.88
CA GLN A 223 23.26 -16.07 -15.91
C GLN A 223 23.50 -16.48 -17.36
N LEU A 224 24.58 -16.01 -17.94
CA LEU A 224 25.05 -16.36 -19.27
C LEU A 224 26.30 -17.23 -19.17
N ALA A 225 26.72 -17.85 -20.28
CA ALA A 225 27.90 -18.72 -20.34
C ALA A 225 29.19 -18.06 -19.79
N HIS A 226 29.31 -16.73 -19.87
CA HIS A 226 30.48 -15.96 -19.43
C HIS A 226 30.26 -15.14 -18.14
N GLY A 227 29.23 -15.44 -17.35
CA GLY A 227 28.99 -14.78 -16.06
C GLY A 227 27.57 -14.32 -15.81
N ARG A 228 27.38 -13.67 -14.66
CA ARG A 228 26.08 -13.14 -14.23
C ARG A 228 26.01 -11.64 -14.51
N TYR A 229 25.11 -11.24 -15.38
CA TYR A 229 24.90 -9.83 -15.73
C TYR A 229 23.58 -9.30 -15.23
N ASN A 230 23.56 -8.03 -14.84
CA ASN A 230 22.38 -7.32 -14.38
C ASN A 230 21.89 -6.36 -15.47
N TYR A 231 20.60 -6.36 -15.73
CA TYR A 231 19.94 -5.51 -16.70
C TYR A 231 18.84 -4.68 -16.06
N LEU A 232 18.62 -3.48 -16.54
CA LEU A 232 17.47 -2.64 -16.21
C LEU A 232 16.44 -2.75 -17.34
N ARG A 233 15.18 -2.98 -16.97
CA ARG A 233 14.05 -3.07 -17.90
C ARG A 233 12.85 -2.30 -17.36
N CYS A 234 11.97 -1.85 -18.24
CA CYS A 234 10.74 -1.19 -17.86
C CYS A 234 9.83 -2.12 -17.03
N LYS A 235 9.34 -1.64 -15.89
CA LYS A 235 8.43 -2.42 -15.03
C LYS A 235 7.06 -2.63 -15.63
N THR A 236 6.58 -1.71 -16.46
CA THR A 236 5.25 -1.80 -17.10
C THR A 236 5.16 -2.99 -18.04
N VAL A 237 6.22 -3.27 -18.80
CA VAL A 237 6.27 -4.43 -19.71
C VAL A 237 6.09 -5.76 -18.97
N LYS A 238 6.57 -5.85 -17.71
CA LYS A 238 6.39 -7.06 -16.90
C LYS A 238 4.94 -7.28 -16.45
N ILE A 239 4.19 -6.21 -16.24
CA ILE A 239 2.89 -6.25 -15.56
C ILE A 239 1.74 -6.25 -16.57
N ALA A 240 1.92 -5.52 -17.67
CA ALA A 240 0.89 -5.31 -18.68
C ALA A 240 1.54 -5.35 -20.07
N ASP A 241 1.44 -6.49 -20.74
CA ASP A 241 1.96 -6.68 -22.08
C ASP A 241 1.27 -5.69 -23.04
N GLY A 242 2.03 -5.06 -23.92
CA GLY A 242 1.50 -4.11 -24.91
C GLY A 242 1.18 -2.69 -24.37
N LYS A 243 1.19 -2.46 -23.07
CA LYS A 243 0.92 -1.13 -22.48
C LYS A 243 2.15 -0.20 -22.50
N CYS A 244 3.33 -0.71 -22.80
CA CYS A 244 4.55 0.05 -23.03
C CYS A 244 5.30 -0.60 -24.18
N SER A 245 5.66 0.17 -25.20
CA SER A 245 6.39 -0.29 -26.38
C SER A 245 7.88 -0.55 -26.10
N ASN A 246 8.42 0.00 -25.01
CA ASN A 246 9.82 -0.16 -24.65
C ASN A 246 10.13 -1.56 -24.07
N THR A 247 10.45 -2.49 -24.93
CA THR A 247 10.92 -3.84 -24.58
C THR A 247 12.42 -3.93 -24.31
N SER A 248 13.16 -2.86 -24.54
CA SER A 248 14.61 -2.82 -24.41
C SER A 248 15.08 -3.07 -22.97
N SER A 249 16.23 -3.72 -22.85
CA SER A 249 16.96 -3.90 -21.60
C SER A 249 18.36 -3.34 -21.73
N VAL A 250 18.83 -2.64 -20.71
CA VAL A 250 20.15 -2.02 -20.70
C VAL A 250 21.00 -2.66 -19.60
N ARG A 251 22.25 -2.99 -19.89
CA ARG A 251 23.17 -3.53 -18.88
C ARG A 251 23.46 -2.47 -17.81
N LEU A 252 23.38 -2.90 -16.56
CA LEU A 252 23.55 -2.01 -15.41
C LEU A 252 24.98 -1.50 -15.31
N ASP A 253 25.97 -2.37 -15.47
CA ASP A 253 27.39 -2.03 -15.47
C ASP A 253 27.77 -1.02 -16.54
N TYR A 254 27.21 -1.18 -17.76
CA TYR A 254 27.42 -0.20 -18.82
C TYR A 254 26.90 1.19 -18.46
N LEU A 255 25.69 1.26 -17.89
CA LEU A 255 25.12 2.53 -17.45
C LEU A 255 25.92 3.17 -16.31
N GLU A 256 26.36 2.38 -15.35
CA GLU A 256 27.14 2.87 -14.22
C GLU A 256 28.50 3.43 -14.69
N ASN A 257 29.18 2.73 -15.60
CA ASN A 257 30.46 3.19 -16.18
C ASN A 257 30.34 4.41 -17.11
N THR A 258 29.14 4.67 -17.66
CA THR A 258 28.91 5.83 -18.55
C THR A 258 28.58 7.09 -17.78
N ILE A 259 28.02 6.95 -16.55
CA ILE A 259 27.54 8.06 -15.72
C ILE A 259 28.58 8.48 -14.68
N LEU A 260 29.47 7.58 -14.27
CA LEU A 260 30.61 7.83 -13.39
C LEU A 260 31.85 8.25 -14.19
#